data_14a1c3d801754b87f45481bb7edcb3f4
#
_entry.id   14a1c3d801754b87f45481bb7edcb3f4
#
_cell.length_a   1.000
_cell.length_b   1.000
_cell.length_c   1.000
_cell.angle_alpha   90.00
_cell.angle_beta   90.00
_cell.angle_gamma   90.00
#
_symmetry.space_group_name_H-M   'P 1'
#
loop_
_entity.id
_entity.type
_entity.pdbx_description
1 polymer ?
#
loop_
_entity_poly.entity_id
_entity_poly.type
_entity_poly.pdbx_seq_one_letter_code
_entity_poly.pdbx_strand_id
1 'polypeptide(L)'
;RGCGLAVTSMLKEAGAPAIMKNSCILGGYCKVVGIDWPVLEDVLRKHMQKKLDLNLLIARQGYEQAEQFCRIDALLLGSSKSPLPPMGHRSLLTGNQAISLGLIQAGLGAYVAYPMTPSSSVLDFMARYAADFGLKVIHPESEIAVMLMALGFSYAGVKSAVGTSGGGFCLMTEGLSLAGMAELPVVVVMAQRAGPSTGLPTYTAQGDLHFVLHAGQGQGEFPRLIVAPGDAIEAYIWAGRALNLAWKYQIPSIIMSDKTLSESLYSFDGYVDEEAKEEPLMLWSGNERYKRYLQTDSGISPLAFPPQKGQAIKTDSYMHDQQGITSEDPGVTREMSEKRQKKGQSLAREMEEYETVKVYGQASSNSWSSRHFPKGGS
;
A
#
# COMPACT_ATOMS: atom_id res chain seq x y z
N ARG A 1 -1.45 37.83 7.89
CA ARG A 1 -1.69 38.69 6.70
C ARG A 1 -1.51 37.81 5.48
N GLY A 2 -2.48 37.82 4.53
CA GLY A 2 -2.37 37.08 3.28
C GLY A 2 -1.59 37.85 2.23
N CYS A 3 -0.82 37.15 1.41
CA CYS A 3 -0.14 37.72 0.23
C CYS A 3 -0.98 37.37 -1.00
N GLY A 4 -1.40 38.38 -1.75
CA GLY A 4 -2.18 38.20 -2.97
C GLY A 4 -1.31 38.29 -4.22
N LEU A 5 -1.22 37.21 -5.00
CA LEU A 5 -0.62 37.24 -6.34
C LEU A 5 -1.71 37.53 -7.38
N ALA A 6 -1.45 38.45 -8.29
CA ALA A 6 -2.37 38.80 -9.38
C ALA A 6 -2.32 37.76 -10.53
N VAL A 7 -2.49 36.48 -10.17
CA VAL A 7 -2.28 35.33 -11.09
C VAL A 7 -3.09 35.48 -12.40
N THR A 8 -4.37 35.88 -12.31
CA THR A 8 -5.25 35.95 -13.47
C THR A 8 -4.83 37.03 -14.47
N SER A 9 -4.39 38.20 -14.00
CA SER A 9 -3.87 39.25 -14.87
C SER A 9 -2.55 38.88 -15.53
N MET A 10 -1.61 38.32 -14.76
CA MET A 10 -0.32 37.84 -15.28
C MET A 10 -0.51 36.81 -16.41
N LEU A 11 -1.38 35.80 -16.20
CA LEU A 11 -1.67 34.81 -17.24
C LEU A 11 -2.28 35.45 -18.49
N LYS A 12 -3.20 36.40 -18.31
CA LYS A 12 -3.87 37.09 -19.44
C LYS A 12 -2.89 37.94 -20.24
N GLU A 13 -2.03 38.70 -19.57
CA GLU A 13 -1.01 39.54 -20.20
C GLU A 13 0.02 38.71 -20.96
N ALA A 14 0.41 37.55 -20.43
CA ALA A 14 1.37 36.64 -21.07
C ALA A 14 0.71 35.73 -22.13
N GLY A 15 -0.59 35.79 -22.36
CA GLY A 15 -1.31 34.86 -23.25
C GLY A 15 -1.21 33.41 -22.80
N ALA A 16 -1.03 33.17 -21.51
CA ALA A 16 -0.80 31.87 -20.93
C ALA A 16 -2.10 31.15 -20.57
N PRO A 17 -2.20 29.82 -20.81
CA PRO A 17 -3.38 29.06 -20.43
C PRO A 17 -3.56 28.97 -18.92
N ALA A 18 -4.81 28.85 -18.46
CA ALA A 18 -5.18 28.86 -17.05
C ALA A 18 -4.43 27.81 -16.19
N ILE A 19 -4.01 26.70 -16.78
CA ILE A 19 -3.25 25.65 -16.06
C ILE A 19 -1.90 26.16 -15.54
N MET A 20 -1.31 27.17 -16.17
CA MET A 20 -0.04 27.75 -15.76
C MET A 20 -0.10 28.61 -14.50
N LYS A 21 -1.30 28.79 -13.90
CA LYS A 21 -1.44 29.38 -12.57
C LYS A 21 -0.56 28.70 -11.53
N ASN A 22 -0.35 27.39 -11.68
CA ASN A 22 0.48 26.60 -10.76
C ASN A 22 1.96 27.05 -10.82
N SER A 23 2.48 27.33 -12.02
CA SER A 23 3.85 27.85 -12.20
C SER A 23 4.01 29.22 -11.55
N CYS A 24 3.01 30.12 -11.71
CA CYS A 24 3.00 31.42 -11.05
C CYS A 24 3.04 31.29 -9.51
N ILE A 25 2.14 30.47 -8.97
CA ILE A 25 2.04 30.24 -7.52
C ILE A 25 3.32 29.60 -6.98
N LEU A 26 3.91 28.66 -7.71
CA LEU A 26 5.17 28.02 -7.35
C LEU A 26 6.31 29.05 -7.29
N GLY A 27 6.40 29.94 -8.28
CA GLY A 27 7.36 31.04 -8.27
C GLY A 27 7.21 31.93 -7.04
N GLY A 28 6.00 32.38 -6.75
CA GLY A 28 5.69 33.18 -5.57
C GLY A 28 6.02 32.46 -4.25
N TYR A 29 5.67 31.18 -4.15
CA TYR A 29 5.99 30.37 -2.99
C TYR A 29 7.49 30.26 -2.76
N CYS A 30 8.27 29.94 -3.80
CA CYS A 30 9.73 29.83 -3.70
C CYS A 30 10.37 31.12 -3.18
N LYS A 31 9.90 32.28 -3.66
CA LYS A 31 10.39 33.57 -3.15
C LYS A 31 10.09 33.80 -1.67
N VAL A 32 8.87 33.50 -1.27
CA VAL A 32 8.40 33.69 0.13
C VAL A 32 9.16 32.79 1.10
N VAL A 33 9.48 31.55 0.71
CA VAL A 33 10.21 30.60 1.57
C VAL A 33 11.75 30.70 1.42
N GLY A 34 12.26 31.61 0.58
CA GLY A 34 13.68 31.86 0.44
C GLY A 34 14.43 30.89 -0.47
N ILE A 35 13.75 30.21 -1.40
CA ILE A 35 14.39 29.39 -2.44
C ILE A 35 14.85 30.35 -3.57
N ASP A 36 16.13 30.29 -3.91
CA ASP A 36 16.72 31.14 -4.95
C ASP A 36 16.17 30.74 -6.35
N TRP A 37 16.00 31.76 -7.21
CA TRP A 37 15.50 31.58 -8.56
C TRP A 37 16.28 30.54 -9.39
N PRO A 38 17.63 30.51 -9.41
CA PRO A 38 18.36 29.52 -10.18
C PRO A 38 18.00 28.07 -9.85
N VAL A 39 17.67 27.79 -8.58
CA VAL A 39 17.25 26.46 -8.13
C VAL A 39 15.89 26.12 -8.73
N LEU A 40 14.93 27.03 -8.66
CA LEU A 40 13.61 26.83 -9.25
C LEU A 40 13.69 26.69 -10.77
N GLU A 41 14.48 27.52 -11.43
CA GLU A 41 14.68 27.48 -12.89
C GLU A 41 15.25 26.13 -13.33
N ASP A 42 16.28 25.62 -12.66
CA ASP A 42 16.88 24.30 -12.96
C ASP A 42 15.86 23.17 -12.81
N VAL A 43 15.07 23.17 -11.74
CA VAL A 43 14.01 22.20 -11.52
C VAL A 43 12.94 22.27 -12.62
N LEU A 44 12.50 23.48 -12.99
CA LEU A 44 11.51 23.63 -14.07
C LEU A 44 12.05 23.16 -15.41
N ARG A 45 13.32 23.46 -15.74
CA ARG A 45 13.98 22.97 -16.97
C ARG A 45 14.10 21.46 -17.02
N LYS A 46 14.37 20.80 -15.90
CA LYS A 46 14.48 19.33 -15.81
C LYS A 46 13.12 18.62 -15.93
N HIS A 47 12.07 19.20 -15.38
CA HIS A 47 10.79 18.49 -15.23
C HIS A 47 9.67 18.97 -16.17
N MET A 48 9.77 20.17 -16.75
CA MET A 48 8.77 20.71 -17.67
C MET A 48 9.24 20.68 -19.13
N GLN A 49 8.77 19.67 -19.89
CA GLN A 49 9.13 19.53 -21.30
C GLN A 49 8.23 20.35 -22.25
N LYS A 50 6.98 20.63 -21.86
CA LYS A 50 6.01 21.34 -22.71
C LYS A 50 5.92 22.81 -22.33
N LYS A 51 6.03 23.70 -23.35
CA LYS A 51 5.91 25.16 -23.19
C LYS A 51 6.82 25.70 -22.07
N LEU A 52 8.06 25.22 -22.01
CA LEU A 52 9.02 25.53 -20.96
C LEU A 52 9.21 27.03 -20.77
N ASP A 53 9.48 27.76 -21.86
CA ASP A 53 9.76 29.21 -21.79
C ASP A 53 8.58 29.99 -21.20
N LEU A 54 7.35 29.63 -21.56
CA LEU A 54 6.17 30.28 -21.03
C LEU A 54 5.94 29.92 -19.54
N ASN A 55 6.23 28.68 -19.13
CA ASN A 55 6.20 28.29 -17.70
C ASN A 55 7.25 29.03 -16.89
N LEU A 56 8.46 29.17 -17.42
CA LEU A 56 9.52 29.94 -16.78
C LEU A 56 9.15 31.42 -16.65
N LEU A 57 8.59 32.03 -17.72
CA LEU A 57 8.15 33.43 -17.68
C LEU A 57 7.10 33.64 -16.58
N ILE A 58 6.08 32.82 -16.55
CA ILE A 58 4.98 32.93 -15.57
C ILE A 58 5.48 32.64 -14.14
N ALA A 59 6.34 31.64 -13.94
CA ALA A 59 6.95 31.38 -12.65
C ALA A 59 7.82 32.57 -12.17
N ARG A 60 8.59 33.16 -13.10
CA ARG A 60 9.43 34.32 -12.81
C ARG A 60 8.60 35.54 -12.40
N GLN A 61 7.53 35.82 -13.10
CA GLN A 61 6.59 36.90 -12.74
C GLN A 61 6.02 36.70 -11.33
N GLY A 62 5.57 35.47 -11.00
CA GLY A 62 5.10 35.14 -9.66
C GLY A 62 6.19 35.34 -8.60
N TYR A 63 7.42 34.93 -8.88
CA TYR A 63 8.59 35.07 -8.02
C TYR A 63 8.89 36.55 -7.72
N GLU A 64 8.94 37.38 -8.75
CA GLU A 64 9.27 38.83 -8.64
C GLU A 64 8.14 39.59 -7.95
N GLN A 65 6.87 39.30 -8.25
CA GLN A 65 5.76 39.95 -7.57
C GLN A 65 5.72 39.61 -6.08
N ALA A 66 6.09 38.38 -5.69
CA ALA A 66 6.14 37.98 -4.29
C ALA A 66 7.24 38.69 -3.48
N GLU A 67 8.23 39.35 -4.12
CA GLU A 67 9.25 40.14 -3.43
C GLU A 67 8.69 41.34 -2.66
N GLN A 68 7.53 41.84 -3.10
CA GLN A 68 6.80 42.93 -2.43
C GLN A 68 6.09 42.50 -1.14
N PHE A 69 5.96 41.18 -0.93
CA PHE A 69 5.30 40.60 0.21
C PHE A 69 6.32 40.09 1.24
N CYS A 70 5.96 40.11 2.51
CA CYS A 70 6.82 39.68 3.62
C CYS A 70 7.60 38.40 3.28
N ARG A 71 8.94 38.48 3.38
CA ARG A 71 9.76 37.29 3.63
C ARG A 71 9.23 36.64 4.90
N ILE A 72 8.88 35.39 4.83
CA ILE A 72 8.81 34.57 6.03
C ILE A 72 10.28 34.31 6.38
N ASP A 73 10.87 35.23 7.14
CA ASP A 73 12.25 35.10 7.56
C ASP A 73 12.39 33.72 8.21
N ALA A 74 13.12 32.86 7.52
CA ALA A 74 13.86 31.74 8.09
C ALA A 74 13.15 30.73 9.03
N LEU A 75 11.86 30.84 9.22
CA LEU A 75 11.12 29.90 10.09
C LEU A 75 10.99 28.49 9.50
N LEU A 76 11.13 28.32 8.18
CA LEU A 76 10.92 27.04 7.53
C LEU A 76 12.18 26.35 7.01
N LEU A 77 13.27 27.09 6.75
CA LEU A 77 14.51 26.50 6.23
C LEU A 77 15.70 26.64 7.19
N GLY A 78 15.45 26.98 8.46
CA GLY A 78 16.48 27.09 9.47
C GLY A 78 17.47 28.19 9.16
N SER A 79 17.20 29.42 9.60
CA SER A 79 18.23 30.49 9.68
C SER A 79 19.22 30.24 10.81
N SER A 80 19.59 29.00 11.07
CA SER A 80 20.77 28.78 11.87
C SER A 80 21.94 29.19 10.98
N LYS A 81 22.67 30.19 11.41
CA LYS A 81 23.98 30.56 10.86
C LYS A 81 25.01 29.41 11.01
N SER A 82 24.58 28.27 11.52
CA SER A 82 25.33 27.04 11.46
C SER A 82 25.11 26.42 10.08
N PRO A 83 26.14 26.07 9.32
CA PRO A 83 26.01 25.26 8.15
C PRO A 83 25.23 24.01 8.57
N LEU A 84 24.12 23.75 7.89
CA LEU A 84 23.46 22.45 8.03
C LEU A 84 24.56 21.40 7.90
N PRO A 85 24.61 20.40 8.79
CA PRO A 85 25.54 19.30 8.59
C PRO A 85 25.34 18.79 7.16
N PRO A 86 26.42 18.40 6.46
CA PRO A 86 26.29 17.89 5.10
C PRO A 86 25.18 16.84 5.14
N MET A 87 24.03 17.21 4.58
CA MET A 87 22.89 16.32 4.51
C MET A 87 23.29 15.21 3.56
N GLY A 88 23.49 14.01 4.08
CA GLY A 88 23.61 12.82 3.27
C GLY A 88 22.45 12.74 2.27
N HIS A 89 22.58 11.92 1.26
CA HIS A 89 21.47 11.67 0.33
C HIS A 89 20.26 11.17 1.12
N ARG A 90 19.18 11.94 1.10
CA ARG A 90 17.91 11.54 1.69
C ARG A 90 17.03 10.90 0.64
N SER A 91 16.43 9.77 0.98
CA SER A 91 15.40 9.17 0.16
C SER A 91 14.11 10.00 0.24
N LEU A 92 13.44 10.16 -0.89
CA LEU A 92 12.16 10.87 -1.01
C LEU A 92 11.17 9.95 -1.69
N LEU A 93 10.18 9.47 -0.96
CA LEU A 93 9.17 8.52 -1.44
C LEU A 93 7.77 8.93 -1.02
N THR A 94 6.79 8.57 -1.82
CA THR A 94 5.39 8.55 -1.37
C THR A 94 5.13 7.27 -0.58
N GLY A 95 4.06 7.24 0.22
CA GLY A 95 3.65 6.03 0.91
C GLY A 95 3.35 4.87 -0.05
N ASN A 96 2.76 5.15 -1.21
CA ASN A 96 2.51 4.12 -2.23
C ASN A 96 3.81 3.57 -2.85
N GLN A 97 4.83 4.40 -3.05
CA GLN A 97 6.15 3.94 -3.47
C GLN A 97 6.82 3.09 -2.39
N ALA A 98 6.70 3.49 -1.13
CA ALA A 98 7.21 2.73 0.00
C ALA A 98 6.53 1.35 0.12
N ILE A 99 5.20 1.28 0.02
CA ILE A 99 4.44 0.02 -0.04
C ILE A 99 4.94 -0.84 -1.20
N SER A 100 5.09 -0.25 -2.38
CA SER A 100 5.55 -0.96 -3.58
C SER A 100 6.93 -1.60 -3.37
N LEU A 101 7.88 -0.83 -2.84
CA LEU A 101 9.24 -1.31 -2.58
C LEU A 101 9.27 -2.40 -1.50
N GLY A 102 8.48 -2.25 -0.42
CA GLY A 102 8.37 -3.27 0.61
C GLY A 102 7.83 -4.60 0.09
N LEU A 103 6.80 -4.56 -0.76
CA LEU A 103 6.26 -5.76 -1.42
C LEU A 103 7.29 -6.40 -2.35
N ILE A 104 8.02 -5.60 -3.15
CA ILE A 104 9.07 -6.08 -4.06
C ILE A 104 10.20 -6.74 -3.26
N GLN A 105 10.66 -6.12 -2.18
CA GLN A 105 11.72 -6.64 -1.33
C GLN A 105 11.36 -7.99 -0.70
N ALA A 106 10.08 -8.21 -0.41
CA ALA A 106 9.54 -9.48 0.11
C ALA A 106 9.26 -10.53 -0.99
N GLY A 107 9.68 -10.28 -2.22
CA GLY A 107 9.58 -11.24 -3.32
C GLY A 107 8.26 -11.20 -4.08
N LEU A 108 7.58 -10.04 -4.15
CA LEU A 108 6.40 -9.88 -5.00
C LEU A 108 6.73 -10.25 -6.45
N GLY A 109 5.95 -11.16 -7.05
CA GLY A 109 6.11 -11.57 -8.45
C GLY A 109 5.02 -11.02 -9.37
N ALA A 110 3.84 -10.69 -8.84
CA ALA A 110 2.73 -10.16 -9.62
C ALA A 110 1.95 -9.07 -8.87
N TYR A 111 1.61 -8.00 -9.60
CA TYR A 111 0.70 -6.96 -9.13
C TYR A 111 -0.47 -6.81 -10.10
N VAL A 112 -1.67 -6.92 -9.60
CA VAL A 112 -2.90 -6.85 -10.41
C VAL A 112 -3.79 -5.75 -9.85
N ALA A 113 -4.18 -4.78 -10.68
CA ALA A 113 -5.05 -3.70 -10.21
C ALA A 113 -5.92 -3.10 -11.32
N TYR A 114 -7.13 -2.70 -10.95
CA TYR A 114 -7.92 -1.73 -11.70
C TYR A 114 -7.68 -0.35 -11.08
N PRO A 115 -7.40 0.71 -11.87
CA PRO A 115 -7.01 2.02 -11.33
C PRO A 115 -8.11 2.64 -10.46
N MET A 116 -7.82 2.79 -9.18
CA MET A 116 -8.71 3.48 -8.25
C MET A 116 -7.91 4.40 -7.31
N THR A 117 -8.13 5.71 -7.42
CA THR A 117 -7.49 6.71 -6.56
C THR A 117 -7.87 6.47 -5.08
N PRO A 118 -6.91 6.50 -4.12
CA PRO A 118 -5.49 6.87 -4.27
C PRO A 118 -4.52 5.71 -4.52
N SER A 119 -4.97 4.47 -4.74
CA SER A 119 -4.08 3.32 -4.95
C SER A 119 -3.45 3.27 -6.35
N SER A 120 -3.93 4.06 -7.32
CA SER A 120 -3.48 4.03 -8.73
C SER A 120 -1.98 4.24 -8.89
N SER A 121 -1.35 5.06 -8.04
CA SER A 121 0.10 5.30 -8.14
C SER A 121 0.96 4.10 -7.74
N VAL A 122 0.40 3.09 -7.03
CA VAL A 122 1.06 1.79 -6.85
C VAL A 122 1.15 1.08 -8.20
N LEU A 123 0.04 1.03 -8.97
CA LEU A 123 0.01 0.42 -10.30
C LEU A 123 0.99 1.11 -11.25
N ASP A 124 1.02 2.46 -11.25
CA ASP A 124 1.94 3.24 -12.08
C ASP A 124 3.40 2.95 -11.74
N PHE A 125 3.74 2.88 -10.45
CA PHE A 125 5.09 2.55 -9.99
C PHE A 125 5.48 1.12 -10.40
N MET A 126 4.64 0.14 -10.10
CA MET A 126 4.88 -1.26 -10.44
C MET A 126 5.04 -1.46 -11.95
N ALA A 127 4.18 -0.82 -12.77
CA ALA A 127 4.27 -0.91 -14.22
C ALA A 127 5.55 -0.27 -14.78
N ARG A 128 5.97 0.87 -14.21
CA ARG A 128 7.18 1.58 -14.64
C ARG A 128 8.44 0.75 -14.43
N TYR A 129 8.53 0.05 -13.31
CA TYR A 129 9.70 -0.72 -12.90
C TYR A 129 9.52 -2.23 -13.06
N ALA A 130 8.48 -2.65 -13.81
CA ALA A 130 8.18 -4.08 -13.98
C ALA A 130 9.35 -4.88 -14.56
N ALA A 131 10.05 -4.31 -15.54
CA ALA A 131 11.21 -4.96 -16.17
C ALA A 131 12.41 -5.04 -15.21
N ASP A 132 12.66 -4.00 -14.43
CA ASP A 132 13.79 -3.92 -13.51
C ASP A 132 13.70 -4.95 -12.38
N PHE A 133 12.46 -5.21 -11.90
CA PHE A 133 12.20 -6.13 -10.81
C PHE A 133 11.61 -7.48 -11.26
N GLY A 134 11.45 -7.73 -12.55
CA GLY A 134 10.89 -8.98 -13.08
C GLY A 134 9.41 -9.20 -12.73
N LEU A 135 8.65 -8.12 -12.48
CA LEU A 135 7.25 -8.19 -12.07
C LEU A 135 6.31 -8.46 -13.25
N LYS A 136 5.23 -9.19 -12.96
CA LYS A 136 4.05 -9.27 -13.82
C LYS A 136 3.04 -8.23 -13.36
N VAL A 137 2.79 -7.21 -14.16
CA VAL A 137 1.81 -6.16 -13.85
C VAL A 137 0.65 -6.26 -14.81
N ILE A 138 -0.57 -6.43 -14.27
CA ILE A 138 -1.78 -6.67 -15.07
C ILE A 138 -2.86 -5.66 -14.66
N HIS A 139 -3.48 -5.07 -15.68
CA HIS A 139 -4.60 -4.16 -15.53
C HIS A 139 -5.86 -4.76 -16.20
N PRO A 140 -6.65 -5.54 -15.47
CA PRO A 140 -7.92 -6.09 -15.97
C PRO A 140 -9.05 -5.06 -15.90
N GLU A 141 -10.23 -5.44 -16.40
CA GLU A 141 -11.38 -4.55 -16.55
C GLU A 141 -12.15 -4.23 -15.26
N SER A 142 -11.98 -5.03 -14.20
CA SER A 142 -12.70 -4.83 -12.93
C SER A 142 -11.97 -5.43 -11.74
N GLU A 143 -12.36 -5.01 -10.53
CA GLU A 143 -11.80 -5.52 -9.28
C GLU A 143 -12.14 -6.99 -9.02
N ILE A 144 -13.24 -7.51 -9.58
CA ILE A 144 -13.57 -8.94 -9.52
C ILE A 144 -12.47 -9.73 -10.24
N ALA A 145 -12.15 -9.34 -11.48
CA ALA A 145 -11.07 -9.97 -12.25
C ALA A 145 -9.70 -9.78 -11.58
N VAL A 146 -9.44 -8.59 -10.99
CA VAL A 146 -8.23 -8.30 -10.22
C VAL A 146 -8.00 -9.34 -9.14
N MET A 147 -8.97 -9.56 -8.29
CA MET A 147 -8.85 -10.46 -7.14
C MET A 147 -8.65 -11.91 -7.59
N LEU A 148 -9.45 -12.38 -8.55
CA LEU A 148 -9.38 -13.76 -9.04
C LEU A 148 -8.08 -14.05 -9.79
N MET A 149 -7.55 -13.10 -10.58
CA MET A 149 -6.23 -13.24 -11.21
C MET A 149 -5.11 -13.32 -10.17
N ALA A 150 -5.15 -12.50 -9.12
CA ALA A 150 -4.16 -12.57 -8.05
C ALA A 150 -4.19 -13.91 -7.32
N LEU A 151 -5.37 -14.48 -7.05
CA LEU A 151 -5.50 -15.81 -6.47
C LEU A 151 -4.98 -16.90 -7.42
N GLY A 152 -5.15 -16.74 -8.74
CA GLY A 152 -4.56 -17.60 -9.75
C GLY A 152 -3.04 -17.60 -9.71
N PHE A 153 -2.41 -16.42 -9.55
CA PHE A 153 -0.96 -16.30 -9.35
C PHE A 153 -0.52 -17.03 -8.07
N SER A 154 -1.24 -16.82 -6.97
CA SER A 154 -0.94 -17.49 -5.70
C SER A 154 -1.05 -19.01 -5.79
N TYR A 155 -2.07 -19.53 -6.49
CA TYR A 155 -2.20 -20.95 -6.77
C TYR A 155 -1.01 -21.51 -7.56
N ALA A 156 -0.47 -20.71 -8.49
CA ALA A 156 0.70 -21.08 -9.28
C ALA A 156 2.04 -20.87 -8.54
N GLY A 157 2.04 -20.44 -7.28
CA GLY A 157 3.25 -20.23 -6.48
C GLY A 157 3.91 -18.87 -6.69
N VAL A 158 3.20 -17.90 -7.25
CA VAL A 158 3.72 -16.54 -7.47
C VAL A 158 3.13 -15.61 -6.43
N LYS A 159 3.98 -14.97 -5.62
CA LYS A 159 3.54 -13.96 -4.64
C LYS A 159 2.84 -12.81 -5.34
N SER A 160 1.60 -12.55 -4.97
CA SER A 160 0.74 -11.57 -5.63
C SER A 160 0.14 -10.55 -4.68
N ALA A 161 -0.06 -9.33 -5.20
CA ALA A 161 -0.78 -8.27 -4.51
C ALA A 161 -1.74 -7.56 -5.46
N VAL A 162 -2.76 -6.94 -4.88
CA VAL A 162 -3.77 -6.14 -5.58
C VAL A 162 -3.89 -4.77 -4.93
N GLY A 163 -4.35 -3.77 -5.70
CA GLY A 163 -4.58 -2.43 -5.17
C GLY A 163 -5.97 -1.92 -5.50
N THR A 164 -6.61 -1.27 -4.52
CA THR A 164 -7.95 -0.71 -4.66
C THR A 164 -8.24 0.37 -3.61
N SER A 165 -9.49 0.85 -3.59
CA SER A 165 -10.07 1.70 -2.55
C SER A 165 -11.41 1.08 -2.09
N GLY A 166 -12.11 1.69 -1.14
CA GLY A 166 -13.33 1.12 -0.53
C GLY A 166 -14.38 0.64 -1.52
N GLY A 167 -14.67 1.44 -2.55
CA GLY A 167 -15.64 1.07 -3.57
C GLY A 167 -15.26 -0.17 -4.38
N GLY A 168 -13.98 -0.31 -4.75
CA GLY A 168 -13.51 -1.49 -5.46
C GLY A 168 -13.35 -2.71 -4.55
N PHE A 169 -13.00 -2.50 -3.28
CA PHE A 169 -12.96 -3.58 -2.31
C PHE A 169 -14.34 -4.24 -2.11
N CYS A 170 -15.45 -3.50 -2.27
CA CYS A 170 -16.79 -4.10 -2.31
C CYS A 170 -16.92 -5.20 -3.35
N LEU A 171 -16.30 -5.03 -4.52
CA LEU A 171 -16.32 -6.02 -5.60
C LEU A 171 -15.34 -7.19 -5.37
N MET A 172 -14.37 -7.02 -4.49
CA MET A 172 -13.37 -8.06 -4.14
C MET A 172 -13.84 -9.01 -3.04
N THR A 173 -14.95 -8.74 -2.36
CA THR A 173 -15.35 -9.46 -1.14
C THR A 173 -15.65 -10.94 -1.37
N GLU A 174 -16.20 -11.31 -2.51
CA GLU A 174 -16.40 -12.72 -2.88
C GLU A 174 -15.04 -13.42 -3.09
N GLY A 175 -14.14 -12.81 -3.85
CA GLY A 175 -12.79 -13.33 -4.04
C GLY A 175 -11.98 -13.39 -2.73
N LEU A 176 -12.23 -12.47 -1.78
CA LEU A 176 -11.64 -12.52 -0.45
C LEU A 176 -12.13 -13.74 0.34
N SER A 177 -13.43 -14.06 0.23
CA SER A 177 -14.02 -15.28 0.81
C SER A 177 -13.40 -16.54 0.21
N LEU A 178 -13.23 -16.57 -1.13
CA LEU A 178 -12.51 -17.64 -1.81
C LEU A 178 -11.06 -17.78 -1.33
N ALA A 179 -10.35 -16.67 -1.15
CA ALA A 179 -8.98 -16.69 -0.61
C ALA A 179 -8.93 -17.38 0.76
N GLY A 180 -9.92 -17.09 1.62
CA GLY A 180 -10.04 -17.71 2.94
C GLY A 180 -10.34 -19.20 2.88
N MET A 181 -11.28 -19.62 2.03
CA MET A 181 -11.68 -21.02 1.88
C MET A 181 -10.60 -21.88 1.23
N ALA A 182 -10.03 -21.39 0.12
CA ALA A 182 -8.97 -22.09 -0.63
C ALA A 182 -7.59 -21.94 0.03
N GLU A 183 -7.49 -21.17 1.10
CA GLU A 183 -6.24 -20.84 1.80
C GLU A 183 -5.15 -20.32 0.83
N LEU A 184 -5.53 -19.42 -0.06
CA LEU A 184 -4.65 -18.78 -1.03
C LEU A 184 -4.21 -17.40 -0.52
N PRO A 185 -2.89 -17.17 -0.36
CA PRO A 185 -2.37 -15.89 0.11
C PRO A 185 -2.55 -14.80 -0.94
N VAL A 186 -2.92 -13.60 -0.51
CA VAL A 186 -2.98 -12.41 -1.33
C VAL A 186 -2.81 -11.16 -0.45
N VAL A 187 -2.14 -10.14 -0.94
CA VAL A 187 -2.07 -8.84 -0.26
C VAL A 187 -2.97 -7.84 -0.98
N VAL A 188 -3.83 -7.18 -0.24
CA VAL A 188 -4.68 -6.09 -0.73
C VAL A 188 -4.13 -4.77 -0.22
N VAL A 189 -3.70 -3.89 -1.11
CA VAL A 189 -3.36 -2.50 -0.79
C VAL A 189 -4.65 -1.69 -0.86
N MET A 190 -5.21 -1.39 0.30
CA MET A 190 -6.49 -0.69 0.47
C MET A 190 -6.23 0.78 0.77
N ALA A 191 -6.19 1.62 -0.25
CA ALA A 191 -6.00 3.05 -0.09
C ALA A 191 -7.35 3.76 0.06
N GLN A 192 -7.64 4.22 1.28
CA GLN A 192 -8.94 4.75 1.67
C GLN A 192 -9.21 6.14 1.12
N ARG A 193 -10.46 6.40 0.79
CA ARG A 193 -10.99 7.70 0.40
C ARG A 193 -12.43 7.86 0.88
N ALA A 194 -12.94 9.09 0.85
CA ALA A 194 -14.33 9.36 1.25
C ALA A 194 -15.34 8.72 0.29
N GLY A 195 -16.23 7.88 0.84
CA GLY A 195 -17.42 7.34 0.18
C GLY A 195 -18.65 8.21 0.42
N PRO A 196 -19.88 7.69 0.16
CA PRO A 196 -20.16 6.38 -0.44
C PRO A 196 -19.93 6.34 -1.96
N SER A 197 -19.88 5.11 -2.54
CA SER A 197 -19.60 4.85 -3.96
C SER A 197 -18.29 5.52 -4.40
N THR A 198 -18.27 6.24 -5.52
CA THR A 198 -17.08 6.97 -5.98
C THR A 198 -16.66 8.07 -5.01
N GLY A 199 -17.61 8.67 -4.31
CA GLY A 199 -17.41 9.65 -3.24
C GLY A 199 -16.57 10.86 -3.66
N LEU A 200 -15.55 11.14 -2.87
CA LEU A 200 -14.59 12.22 -3.11
C LEU A 200 -13.19 11.64 -3.36
N PRO A 201 -12.87 11.22 -4.60
CA PRO A 201 -11.66 10.43 -4.90
C PRO A 201 -10.35 11.16 -4.60
N THR A 202 -10.38 12.50 -4.50
CA THR A 202 -9.20 13.34 -4.22
C THR A 202 -9.10 13.77 -2.76
N TYR A 203 -9.99 13.29 -1.88
CA TYR A 203 -9.97 13.60 -0.45
C TYR A 203 -9.63 12.37 0.37
N THR A 204 -8.85 12.59 1.44
CA THR A 204 -8.52 11.53 2.39
C THR A 204 -9.70 11.19 3.28
N ALA A 205 -9.79 9.91 3.65
CA ALA A 205 -10.69 9.41 4.69
C ALA A 205 -10.14 8.10 5.29
N GLN A 206 -10.63 7.70 6.46
CA GLN A 206 -10.25 6.47 7.15
C GLN A 206 -11.52 5.75 7.66
N GLY A 207 -12.50 5.56 6.77
CA GLY A 207 -13.81 5.00 7.11
C GLY A 207 -13.95 3.48 6.92
N ASP A 208 -12.96 2.82 6.31
CA ASP A 208 -13.13 1.45 5.81
C ASP A 208 -12.70 0.35 6.80
N LEU A 209 -12.21 0.69 8.00
CA LEU A 209 -11.68 -0.29 8.95
C LEU A 209 -12.68 -1.39 9.31
N HIS A 210 -13.89 -1.01 9.70
CA HIS A 210 -14.95 -1.99 10.05
C HIS A 210 -15.33 -2.85 8.84
N PHE A 211 -15.39 -2.26 7.66
CA PHE A 211 -15.67 -3.00 6.44
C PHE A 211 -14.59 -4.06 6.17
N VAL A 212 -13.32 -3.69 6.26
CA VAL A 212 -12.18 -4.60 6.03
C VAL A 212 -12.13 -5.70 7.08
N LEU A 213 -12.36 -5.36 8.37
CA LEU A 213 -12.41 -6.33 9.46
C LEU A 213 -13.49 -7.39 9.25
N HIS A 214 -14.63 -7.00 8.72
CA HIS A 214 -15.82 -7.84 8.63
C HIS A 214 -16.20 -8.26 7.20
N ALA A 215 -15.40 -7.92 6.20
CA ALA A 215 -15.65 -8.33 4.82
C ALA A 215 -15.70 -9.85 4.70
N GLY A 216 -16.75 -10.36 4.07
CA GLY A 216 -17.02 -11.81 3.96
C GLY A 216 -17.69 -12.43 5.20
N GLN A 217 -17.98 -11.67 6.27
CA GLN A 217 -18.84 -12.17 7.35
C GLN A 217 -20.19 -12.63 6.79
N GLY A 218 -20.68 -13.75 7.28
CA GLY A 218 -21.83 -14.43 6.70
C GLY A 218 -21.46 -15.47 5.63
N GLN A 219 -20.21 -15.45 5.14
CA GLN A 219 -19.64 -16.50 4.28
C GLN A 219 -18.78 -17.51 5.08
N GLY A 220 -18.77 -17.40 6.40
CA GLY A 220 -17.91 -18.17 7.29
C GLY A 220 -16.67 -17.39 7.74
N GLU A 221 -16.01 -17.89 8.78
CA GLU A 221 -14.85 -17.25 9.38
C GLU A 221 -13.54 -17.79 8.79
N PHE A 222 -12.60 -16.88 8.55
CA PHE A 222 -11.23 -17.18 8.16
C PHE A 222 -10.28 -16.11 8.67
N PRO A 223 -9.04 -16.49 9.04
CA PRO A 223 -8.07 -15.53 9.51
C PRO A 223 -7.63 -14.57 8.41
N ARG A 224 -7.37 -13.33 8.79
CA ARG A 224 -6.78 -12.29 7.93
C ARG A 224 -5.83 -11.42 8.74
N LEU A 225 -4.83 -10.87 8.09
CA LEU A 225 -3.98 -9.84 8.67
C LEU A 225 -4.44 -8.47 8.18
N ILE A 226 -4.56 -7.50 9.07
CA ILE A 226 -4.84 -6.10 8.71
C ILE A 226 -3.79 -5.23 9.38
N VAL A 227 -3.10 -4.43 8.58
CA VAL A 227 -2.10 -3.48 9.04
C VAL A 227 -2.40 -2.08 8.52
N ALA A 228 -2.12 -1.07 9.33
CA ALA A 228 -2.34 0.33 8.98
C ALA A 228 -1.11 1.15 9.35
N PRO A 229 -0.11 1.22 8.46
CA PRO A 229 1.10 1.97 8.68
C PRO A 229 0.80 3.48 8.81
N GLY A 230 1.55 4.16 9.67
CA GLY A 230 1.38 5.57 9.96
C GLY A 230 2.26 6.50 9.12
N ASP A 231 3.36 6.00 8.58
CA ASP A 231 4.30 6.75 7.75
C ASP A 231 4.92 5.89 6.64
N ALA A 232 5.80 6.46 5.83
CA ALA A 232 6.40 5.77 4.68
C ALA A 232 7.37 4.65 5.10
N ILE A 233 8.05 4.76 6.24
CA ILE A 233 8.96 3.72 6.75
C ILE A 233 8.13 2.52 7.20
N GLU A 234 7.11 2.76 8.01
CA GLU A 234 6.17 1.72 8.41
C GLU A 234 5.46 1.09 7.20
N ALA A 235 5.11 1.90 6.20
CA ALA A 235 4.49 1.42 4.96
C ALA A 235 5.40 0.44 4.20
N TYR A 236 6.70 0.73 4.12
CA TYR A 236 7.69 -0.18 3.54
C TYR A 236 7.82 -1.48 4.34
N ILE A 237 8.06 -1.36 5.66
CA ILE A 237 8.27 -2.51 6.54
C ILE A 237 7.04 -3.42 6.56
N TRP A 238 5.87 -2.84 6.83
CA TRP A 238 4.64 -3.63 6.95
C TRP A 238 4.13 -4.18 5.62
N ALA A 239 4.47 -3.57 4.49
CA ALA A 239 4.17 -4.16 3.19
C ALA A 239 4.93 -5.47 2.98
N GLY A 240 6.22 -5.50 3.30
CA GLY A 240 7.02 -6.72 3.23
C GLY A 240 6.54 -7.78 4.23
N ARG A 241 6.35 -7.39 5.49
CA ARG A 241 5.83 -8.29 6.54
C ARG A 241 4.44 -8.86 6.17
N ALA A 242 3.54 -8.01 5.65
CA ALA A 242 2.21 -8.44 5.25
C ALA A 242 2.25 -9.50 4.14
N LEU A 243 3.16 -9.35 3.18
CA LEU A 243 3.35 -10.36 2.12
C LEU A 243 3.92 -11.66 2.68
N ASN A 244 4.96 -11.59 3.53
CA ASN A 244 5.56 -12.77 4.16
C ASN A 244 4.56 -13.51 5.05
N LEU A 245 3.85 -12.79 5.93
CA LEU A 245 2.82 -13.38 6.80
C LEU A 245 1.64 -13.94 6.02
N ALA A 246 1.20 -13.26 4.94
CA ALA A 246 0.17 -13.80 4.07
C ALA A 246 0.58 -15.18 3.52
N TRP A 247 1.80 -15.32 3.04
CA TRP A 247 2.28 -16.57 2.47
C TRP A 247 2.61 -17.63 3.52
N LYS A 248 3.22 -17.24 4.63
CA LYS A 248 3.48 -18.14 5.76
C LYS A 248 2.20 -18.77 6.29
N TYR A 249 1.19 -17.94 6.52
CA TYR A 249 -0.09 -18.37 7.07
C TYR A 249 -1.15 -18.75 6.01
N GLN A 250 -0.87 -18.54 4.72
CA GLN A 250 -1.81 -18.84 3.62
C GLN A 250 -3.17 -18.17 3.85
N ILE A 251 -3.13 -16.84 4.00
CA ILE A 251 -4.27 -15.99 4.34
C ILE A 251 -4.28 -14.72 3.49
N PRO A 252 -5.41 -14.06 3.34
CA PRO A 252 -5.42 -12.69 2.84
C PRO A 252 -4.83 -11.73 3.89
N SER A 253 -4.01 -10.79 3.43
CA SER A 253 -3.50 -9.66 4.21
C SER A 253 -3.93 -8.35 3.59
N ILE A 254 -4.26 -7.35 4.39
CA ILE A 254 -4.77 -6.06 3.92
C ILE A 254 -3.92 -4.94 4.53
N ILE A 255 -3.32 -4.12 3.66
CA ILE A 255 -2.57 -2.93 4.04
C ILE A 255 -3.51 -1.74 3.86
N MET A 256 -3.90 -1.13 4.96
CA MET A 256 -4.77 0.05 4.94
C MET A 256 -3.91 1.31 4.91
N SER A 257 -4.01 2.08 3.84
CA SER A 257 -3.50 3.44 3.77
C SER A 257 -4.65 4.41 3.53
N ASP A 258 -4.35 5.69 3.49
CA ASP A 258 -5.26 6.74 3.05
C ASP A 258 -4.57 7.63 2.02
N LYS A 259 -5.31 8.58 1.44
CA LYS A 259 -4.72 9.47 0.44
C LYS A 259 -3.54 10.28 0.96
N THR A 260 -3.56 10.68 2.23
CA THR A 260 -2.46 11.46 2.82
C THR A 260 -1.20 10.62 2.87
N LEU A 261 -1.25 9.41 3.42
CA LEU A 261 -0.10 8.51 3.41
C LEU A 261 0.30 8.13 1.98
N SER A 262 -0.67 7.76 1.14
CA SER A 262 -0.43 7.24 -0.21
C SER A 262 0.32 8.21 -1.12
N GLU A 263 -0.02 9.51 -1.10
CA GLU A 263 0.43 10.47 -2.10
C GLU A 263 1.34 11.58 -1.55
N SER A 264 1.46 11.75 -0.22
CA SER A 264 2.41 12.71 0.35
C SER A 264 3.84 12.22 0.18
N LEU A 265 4.75 13.18 0.00
CA LEU A 265 6.19 12.92 -0.07
C LEU A 265 6.79 12.92 1.34
N TYR A 266 7.52 11.87 1.65
CA TYR A 266 8.25 11.69 2.89
C TYR A 266 9.74 11.66 2.62
N SER A 267 10.50 12.34 3.45
CA SER A 267 11.96 12.31 3.40
C SER A 267 12.50 11.60 4.65
N PHE A 268 13.44 10.69 4.46
CA PHE A 268 14.06 9.94 5.55
C PHE A 268 15.51 9.61 5.25
N ASP A 269 16.28 9.37 6.32
CA ASP A 269 17.69 9.03 6.24
C ASP A 269 17.83 7.49 6.19
N GLY A 270 18.61 7.01 5.23
CA GLY A 270 18.99 5.60 5.14
C GLY A 270 17.95 4.68 4.51
N TYR A 271 18.31 3.40 4.49
CA TYR A 271 17.46 2.30 4.03
C TYR A 271 17.13 1.39 5.21
N VAL A 272 15.92 0.86 5.22
CA VAL A 272 15.50 -0.15 6.20
C VAL A 272 15.65 -1.51 5.54
N ASP A 273 16.87 -2.07 5.59
CA ASP A 273 17.26 -3.16 4.70
C ASP A 273 16.72 -4.54 5.08
N GLU A 274 16.46 -4.82 6.35
CA GLU A 274 16.30 -6.21 6.77
C GLU A 274 14.86 -6.65 7.05
N GLU A 275 14.01 -5.74 7.44
CA GLU A 275 12.69 -6.09 7.97
C GLU A 275 11.63 -6.44 6.91
N ALA A 276 11.91 -6.20 5.63
CA ALA A 276 11.02 -6.51 4.51
C ALA A 276 11.55 -7.63 3.58
N LYS A 277 12.64 -8.30 3.94
CA LYS A 277 13.22 -9.39 3.12
C LYS A 277 12.25 -10.54 2.93
N GLU A 278 12.39 -11.22 1.79
CA GLU A 278 11.65 -12.43 1.51
C GLU A 278 11.97 -13.52 2.51
N GLU A 279 10.93 -14.14 3.08
CA GLU A 279 11.06 -15.30 3.96
C GLU A 279 10.83 -16.61 3.20
N PRO A 280 11.55 -17.70 3.57
CA PRO A 280 11.38 -18.99 2.94
C PRO A 280 9.99 -19.58 3.25
N LEU A 281 9.41 -20.24 2.25
CA LEU A 281 8.14 -20.93 2.38
C LEU A 281 8.31 -22.36 2.90
N MET A 282 7.34 -22.82 3.70
CA MET A 282 7.27 -24.23 4.07
C MET A 282 6.74 -25.05 2.88
N LEU A 283 7.66 -25.67 2.14
CA LEU A 283 7.34 -26.46 0.97
C LEU A 283 7.13 -27.94 1.32
N TRP A 284 6.25 -28.59 0.56
CA TRP A 284 6.07 -30.04 0.62
C TRP A 284 7.31 -30.77 0.11
N SER A 285 7.86 -31.67 0.93
CA SER A 285 9.03 -32.48 0.61
C SER A 285 8.77 -34.00 0.74
N GLY A 286 7.50 -34.40 0.98
CA GLY A 286 7.16 -35.81 1.18
C GLY A 286 7.10 -36.63 -0.10
N ASN A 287 7.24 -37.96 0.04
CA ASN A 287 7.05 -38.93 -1.04
C ASN A 287 5.62 -39.46 -1.13
N GLU A 288 4.77 -39.11 -0.18
CA GLU A 288 3.38 -39.50 -0.14
C GLU A 288 2.52 -38.63 -1.07
N ARG A 289 1.25 -39.01 -1.22
CA ARG A 289 0.29 -38.17 -1.93
C ARG A 289 0.15 -36.82 -1.22
N TYR A 290 0.31 -35.73 -1.95
CA TYR A 290 0.18 -34.38 -1.44
C TYR A 290 -1.20 -34.10 -0.85
N LYS A 291 -1.25 -33.48 0.31
CA LYS A 291 -2.46 -33.02 0.98
C LYS A 291 -2.38 -31.49 1.11
N ARG A 292 -3.12 -30.78 0.26
CA ARG A 292 -3.09 -29.30 0.23
C ARG A 292 -3.49 -28.69 1.58
N TYR A 293 -4.36 -29.36 2.31
CA TYR A 293 -4.91 -28.90 3.58
C TYR A 293 -4.56 -29.84 4.73
N LEU A 294 -3.33 -30.37 4.69
CA LEU A 294 -2.81 -31.24 5.74
C LEU A 294 -3.00 -30.61 7.13
N GLN A 295 -3.58 -31.36 8.05
CA GLN A 295 -3.70 -30.96 9.45
C GLN A 295 -2.33 -30.90 10.10
N THR A 296 -2.04 -29.80 10.81
CA THR A 296 -0.84 -29.55 11.58
C THR A 296 -1.18 -28.90 12.89
N ASP A 297 -0.26 -28.88 13.85
CA ASP A 297 -0.47 -28.21 15.14
C ASP A 297 -0.65 -26.70 15.03
N SER A 298 0.00 -26.08 14.04
CA SER A 298 -0.13 -24.63 13.74
C SER A 298 -1.33 -24.29 12.87
N GLY A 299 -1.97 -25.28 12.22
CA GLY A 299 -2.97 -25.06 11.18
C GLY A 299 -2.38 -24.67 9.82
N ILE A 300 -1.05 -24.56 9.68
CA ILE A 300 -0.37 -24.18 8.44
C ILE A 300 0.03 -25.46 7.70
N SER A 301 -0.42 -25.64 6.46
CA SER A 301 -0.07 -26.81 5.62
C SER A 301 1.15 -26.49 4.76
N PRO A 302 2.04 -27.47 4.50
CA PRO A 302 3.14 -27.28 3.55
C PRO A 302 2.60 -27.05 2.13
N LEU A 303 3.26 -26.17 1.37
CA LEU A 303 2.84 -25.75 0.04
C LEU A 303 3.47 -26.59 -1.06
N ALA A 304 2.71 -26.92 -2.09
CA ALA A 304 3.21 -27.37 -3.38
C ALA A 304 2.49 -26.62 -4.50
N PHE A 305 3.13 -26.47 -5.64
CA PHE A 305 2.62 -25.67 -6.74
C PHE A 305 2.60 -26.49 -8.05
N PRO A 306 1.61 -26.24 -8.94
CA PRO A 306 1.61 -26.88 -10.25
C PRO A 306 2.70 -26.23 -11.16
N PRO A 307 3.34 -27.02 -12.04
CA PRO A 307 3.25 -28.46 -12.16
C PRO A 307 4.20 -29.18 -11.18
N GLN A 308 3.67 -30.09 -10.38
CA GLN A 308 4.47 -30.95 -9.52
C GLN A 308 4.38 -32.40 -10.02
N LYS A 309 5.50 -32.99 -10.44
CA LYS A 309 5.51 -34.34 -11.01
C LYS A 309 4.95 -35.36 -10.01
N GLY A 310 3.97 -36.15 -10.47
CA GLY A 310 3.37 -37.22 -9.68
C GLY A 310 2.38 -36.76 -8.59
N GLN A 311 2.10 -35.46 -8.46
CA GLN A 311 1.18 -34.92 -7.46
C GLN A 311 0.02 -34.20 -8.10
N ALA A 312 -1.19 -34.38 -7.53
CA ALA A 312 -2.34 -33.58 -7.85
C ALA A 312 -2.48 -32.45 -6.82
N ILE A 313 -2.34 -31.20 -7.28
CA ILE A 313 -2.53 -30.02 -6.44
C ILE A 313 -3.93 -29.51 -6.70
N LYS A 314 -4.79 -29.61 -5.70
CA LYS A 314 -6.19 -29.19 -5.80
C LYS A 314 -6.53 -28.18 -4.72
N THR A 315 -7.11 -27.06 -5.12
CA THR A 315 -7.83 -26.14 -4.24
C THR A 315 -9.32 -26.25 -4.50
N ASP A 316 -10.12 -25.91 -3.50
CA ASP A 316 -11.57 -25.97 -3.60
C ASP A 316 -12.20 -24.72 -2.98
N SER A 317 -13.27 -24.24 -3.58
CA SER A 317 -14.12 -23.17 -3.06
C SER A 317 -15.23 -23.70 -2.14
N TYR A 318 -15.50 -25.02 -2.18
CA TYR A 318 -16.41 -25.71 -1.29
C TYR A 318 -15.70 -26.17 -0.01
N MET A 319 -16.48 -26.62 0.97
CA MET A 319 -15.92 -27.36 2.09
C MET A 319 -15.27 -28.66 1.57
N HIS A 320 -14.10 -28.99 2.09
CA HIS A 320 -13.23 -30.02 1.52
C HIS A 320 -12.45 -30.77 2.61
N ASP A 321 -11.93 -31.94 2.24
CA ASP A 321 -11.00 -32.71 3.05
C ASP A 321 -9.55 -32.21 2.92
N GLN A 322 -8.61 -32.91 3.59
CA GLN A 322 -7.19 -32.56 3.54
C GLN A 322 -6.57 -32.61 2.14
N GLN A 323 -7.15 -33.36 1.22
CA GLN A 323 -6.69 -33.48 -0.18
C GLN A 323 -7.32 -32.42 -1.10
N GLY A 324 -8.25 -31.62 -0.61
CA GLY A 324 -9.02 -30.66 -1.41
C GLY A 324 -10.15 -31.32 -2.19
N ILE A 325 -10.69 -32.45 -1.69
CA ILE A 325 -11.88 -33.09 -2.25
C ILE A 325 -13.09 -32.57 -1.52
N THR A 326 -14.06 -32.08 -2.27
CA THR A 326 -15.33 -31.56 -1.75
C THR A 326 -16.01 -32.56 -0.82
N SER A 327 -16.45 -32.10 0.34
CA SER A 327 -17.13 -32.95 1.33
C SER A 327 -18.25 -32.20 2.03
N GLU A 328 -19.39 -32.87 2.24
CA GLU A 328 -20.50 -32.38 3.05
C GLU A 328 -20.53 -33.03 4.44
N ASP A 329 -19.54 -33.88 4.76
CA ASP A 329 -19.43 -34.54 6.05
C ASP A 329 -19.22 -33.52 7.19
N PRO A 330 -20.05 -33.56 8.25
CA PRO A 330 -19.95 -32.60 9.37
C PRO A 330 -18.65 -32.71 10.14
N GLY A 331 -18.03 -33.89 10.23
CA GLY A 331 -16.75 -34.11 10.88
C GLY A 331 -15.63 -33.42 10.12
N VAL A 332 -15.56 -33.63 8.79
CA VAL A 332 -14.61 -32.95 7.90
C VAL A 332 -14.78 -31.43 7.94
N THR A 333 -16.04 -30.96 7.92
CA THR A 333 -16.36 -29.53 8.01
C THR A 333 -15.79 -28.90 9.30
N ARG A 334 -15.98 -29.58 10.44
CA ARG A 334 -15.46 -29.16 11.73
C ARG A 334 -13.93 -29.14 11.73
N GLU A 335 -13.29 -30.22 11.28
CA GLU A 335 -11.84 -30.32 11.22
C GLU A 335 -11.21 -29.17 10.42
N MET A 336 -11.76 -28.84 9.25
CA MET A 336 -11.26 -27.76 8.42
C MET A 336 -11.52 -26.37 9.03
N SER A 337 -12.61 -26.18 9.73
CA SER A 337 -12.90 -24.96 10.48
C SER A 337 -11.94 -24.79 11.66
N GLU A 338 -11.70 -25.83 12.44
CA GLU A 338 -10.74 -25.84 13.54
C GLU A 338 -9.31 -25.59 13.06
N LYS A 339 -8.94 -26.16 11.88
CA LYS A 339 -7.64 -25.90 11.24
C LYS A 339 -7.45 -24.40 10.94
N ARG A 340 -8.46 -23.73 10.36
CA ARG A 340 -8.41 -22.30 10.06
C ARG A 340 -8.34 -21.48 11.35
N GLN A 341 -9.06 -21.87 12.41
CA GLN A 341 -8.98 -21.19 13.71
C GLN A 341 -7.59 -21.34 14.35
N LYS A 342 -7.00 -22.53 14.34
CA LYS A 342 -5.63 -22.77 14.81
C LYS A 342 -4.61 -21.89 14.09
N LYS A 343 -4.76 -21.75 12.78
CA LYS A 343 -3.94 -20.87 11.96
C LYS A 343 -4.03 -19.41 12.43
N GLY A 344 -5.24 -18.92 12.69
CA GLY A 344 -5.49 -17.58 13.23
C GLY A 344 -4.87 -17.38 14.62
N GLN A 345 -4.97 -18.38 15.50
CA GLN A 345 -4.33 -18.34 16.83
C GLN A 345 -2.80 -18.35 16.75
N SER A 346 -2.24 -19.08 15.77
CA SER A 346 -0.79 -19.11 15.54
C SER A 346 -0.29 -17.75 15.03
N LEU A 347 -1.04 -17.13 14.11
CA LEU A 347 -0.76 -15.77 13.66
C LEU A 347 -0.84 -14.76 14.81
N ALA A 348 -1.89 -14.84 15.64
CA ALA A 348 -2.06 -13.91 16.75
C ALA A 348 -0.89 -13.97 17.74
N ARG A 349 -0.37 -15.18 18.03
CA ARG A 349 0.82 -15.35 18.89
C ARG A 349 2.08 -14.74 18.26
N GLU A 350 2.30 -14.95 16.95
CA GLU A 350 3.43 -14.34 16.26
C GLU A 350 3.33 -12.80 16.22
N MET A 351 2.11 -12.26 16.10
CA MET A 351 1.90 -10.82 16.13
C MET A 351 2.27 -10.17 17.46
N GLU A 352 2.37 -10.93 18.55
CA GLU A 352 2.86 -10.43 19.85
C GLU A 352 4.36 -10.12 19.85
N GLU A 353 5.11 -10.67 18.89
CA GLU A 353 6.56 -10.42 18.73
C GLU A 353 6.84 -9.09 18.02
N TYR A 354 5.83 -8.49 17.38
CA TYR A 354 5.95 -7.23 16.67
C TYR A 354 5.43 -6.05 17.49
N GLU A 355 6.04 -4.88 17.32
CA GLU A 355 5.46 -3.62 17.78
C GLU A 355 4.25 -3.26 16.91
N THR A 356 3.06 -3.72 17.32
CA THR A 356 1.81 -3.53 16.57
C THR A 356 1.14 -2.18 16.79
N VAL A 357 1.53 -1.45 17.82
CA VAL A 357 1.01 -0.12 18.18
C VAL A 357 2.15 0.76 18.66
N LYS A 358 2.41 1.87 17.98
CA LYS A 358 3.34 2.89 18.44
C LYS A 358 2.63 3.95 19.26
N VAL A 359 3.18 4.27 20.41
CA VAL A 359 2.67 5.32 21.31
C VAL A 359 3.65 6.49 21.28
N TYR A 360 3.16 7.67 20.88
CA TYR A 360 3.95 8.90 20.86
C TYR A 360 3.60 9.78 22.07
N GLY A 361 4.64 10.31 22.75
CA GLY A 361 4.49 11.18 23.92
C GLY A 361 4.34 10.42 25.24
N GLN A 362 4.11 11.18 26.33
CA GLN A 362 3.85 10.58 27.65
C GLN A 362 2.37 10.20 27.77
N ALA A 363 2.11 9.01 28.25
CA ALA A 363 0.75 8.59 28.57
C ALA A 363 0.16 9.49 29.66
N SER A 364 -0.86 10.27 29.35
CA SER A 364 -1.65 11.01 30.33
C SER A 364 -3.08 10.48 30.34
N SER A 365 -3.71 10.52 31.50
CA SER A 365 -5.10 10.08 31.67
C SER A 365 -6.12 10.85 30.83
N ASN A 366 -5.70 11.95 30.20
CA ASN A 366 -6.56 12.88 29.45
C ASN A 366 -6.26 13.02 27.97
N SER A 367 -5.27 12.32 27.40
CA SER A 367 -4.94 12.40 25.98
C SER A 367 -4.95 11.03 25.31
N TRP A 368 -6.00 10.74 24.59
CA TRP A 368 -6.06 9.63 23.68
C TRP A 368 -5.66 10.11 22.27
N SER A 369 -4.38 10.07 21.96
CA SER A 369 -3.90 10.18 20.58
C SER A 369 -3.19 8.89 20.18
N SER A 370 -3.86 7.78 20.36
CA SER A 370 -3.38 6.50 19.86
C SER A 370 -4.28 6.05 18.72
N ARG A 371 -3.69 5.69 17.59
CA ARG A 371 -4.37 4.89 16.59
C ARG A 371 -4.57 3.50 17.19
N HIS A 372 -5.66 3.32 17.93
CA HIS A 372 -6.02 2.02 18.48
C HIS A 372 -6.64 1.16 17.37
N PHE A 373 -5.92 0.15 16.94
CA PHE A 373 -6.56 -1.01 16.35
C PHE A 373 -6.86 -1.97 17.49
N PRO A 374 -8.11 -2.37 17.71
CA PRO A 374 -8.41 -3.36 18.72
C PRO A 374 -7.62 -4.63 18.41
N LYS A 375 -6.88 -5.14 19.39
CA LYS A 375 -6.38 -6.52 19.36
C LYS A 375 -7.59 -7.38 19.03
N GLY A 376 -7.52 -8.18 17.98
CA GLY A 376 -8.61 -9.03 17.55
C GLY A 376 -9.08 -9.84 18.75
N GLY A 377 -10.24 -9.49 19.26
CA GLY A 377 -10.94 -10.27 20.27
C GLY A 377 -11.45 -11.54 19.63
N SER A 378 -11.18 -12.61 20.32
CA SER A 378 -11.61 -14.00 20.09
C SER A 378 -13.04 -14.13 19.56
#